data_8be67b0c5b080165f255b7604fe048d9
#
_entry.id   8be67b0c5b080165f255b7604fe048d9
#
_cell.length_a   1.000
_cell.length_b   1.000
_cell.length_c   1.000
_cell.angle_alpha   90.00
_cell.angle_beta   90.00
_cell.angle_gamma   90.00
#
_symmetry.space_group_name_H-M   'P 1'
#
loop_
_entity.id
_entity.type
_entity.pdbx_description
1 polymer ?
#
loop_
_entity_poly.entity_id
_entity_poly.type
_entity_poly.pdbx_seq_one_letter_code
_entity_poly.pdbx_strand_id
1 'polypeptide(L)'
;MLAQHKLTINGEPLDVSYKRVFHDNLSGSGRYYSNNSFQTLKKEHRVDIQIDGVTTAELDYSAIHPRILYTLEGIVLDKNWKPYDPDCALSQSLPREVRKVGLLIMLFSKDRHSAVWELAKQSEYSYETCARLVESLEEHNEKIKKHFYQKDLWKALQHYDSRIASEVLALCMSRNICVLPYHDSFRVEESCAEILLGIMYEGYVS
;
A
#
# COMPACT_ATOMS: atom_id res chain seq x y z
N MET A 1 -13.12 -16.98 11.44
CA MET A 1 -11.65 -17.07 11.52
C MET A 1 -11.11 -16.29 12.72
N LEU A 2 -11.14 -14.95 12.76
CA LEU A 2 -10.54 -14.20 13.90
C LEU A 2 -11.08 -14.63 15.28
N ALA A 3 -12.38 -14.89 15.40
CA ALA A 3 -13.02 -15.31 16.65
C ALA A 3 -12.54 -16.69 17.18
N GLN A 4 -11.75 -17.42 16.42
CA GLN A 4 -11.19 -18.73 16.82
C GLN A 4 -9.76 -18.61 17.37
N HIS A 5 -9.17 -17.41 17.27
CA HIS A 5 -7.80 -17.13 17.68
C HIS A 5 -7.76 -16.12 18.80
N LYS A 6 -6.81 -16.30 19.72
CA LYS A 6 -6.54 -15.34 20.79
C LYS A 6 -5.54 -14.29 20.29
N LEU A 7 -6.04 -13.08 20.03
CA LEU A 7 -5.19 -11.96 19.66
C LEU A 7 -4.80 -11.18 20.92
N THR A 8 -3.52 -10.83 21.03
CA THR A 8 -3.01 -9.98 22.13
C THR A 8 -2.02 -8.94 21.61
N ILE A 9 -1.88 -7.85 22.34
CA ILE A 9 -0.82 -6.84 22.16
C ILE A 9 -0.25 -6.49 23.53
N ASN A 10 1.04 -6.60 23.72
CA ASN A 10 1.71 -6.42 25.02
C ASN A 10 1.09 -7.29 26.13
N GLY A 11 0.61 -8.49 25.80
CA GLY A 11 -0.05 -9.41 26.72
C GLY A 11 -1.54 -9.12 26.98
N GLU A 12 -2.05 -7.96 26.59
CA GLU A 12 -3.46 -7.59 26.75
C GLU A 12 -4.31 -8.10 25.58
N PRO A 13 -5.56 -8.53 25.83
CA PRO A 13 -6.47 -8.97 24.78
C PRO A 13 -6.70 -7.90 23.70
N LEU A 14 -6.65 -8.30 22.44
CA LEU A 14 -6.92 -7.45 21.28
C LEU A 14 -8.17 -7.96 20.55
N ASP A 15 -9.31 -7.29 20.78
CA ASP A 15 -10.54 -7.59 20.03
C ASP A 15 -10.53 -6.89 18.69
N VAL A 16 -10.55 -7.68 17.61
CA VAL A 16 -10.48 -7.17 16.22
C VAL A 16 -11.64 -7.71 15.40
N SER A 17 -12.41 -6.80 14.86
CA SER A 17 -13.34 -7.08 13.77
C SER A 17 -13.18 -6.02 12.67
N TYR A 18 -13.63 -6.31 11.47
CA TYR A 18 -13.48 -5.42 10.32
C TYR A 18 -14.81 -5.11 9.69
N LYS A 19 -14.93 -3.86 9.20
CA LYS A 19 -15.97 -3.43 8.28
C LYS A 19 -15.35 -2.96 6.96
N ARG A 20 -16.03 -3.19 5.84
CA ARG A 20 -15.67 -2.57 4.56
C ARG A 20 -16.35 -1.21 4.44
N VAL A 21 -15.60 -0.22 3.96
CA VAL A 21 -16.13 1.13 3.75
C VAL A 21 -16.02 1.46 2.26
N PHE A 22 -17.16 1.74 1.65
CA PHE A 22 -17.27 2.12 0.24
C PHE A 22 -17.60 3.61 0.13
N HIS A 23 -17.10 4.25 -0.93
CA HIS A 23 -17.43 5.62 -1.28
C HIS A 23 -18.31 5.64 -2.53
N ASP A 24 -19.37 6.39 -2.50
CA ASP A 24 -20.35 6.62 -3.57
C ASP A 24 -21.14 5.34 -3.96
N ASN A 25 -20.48 4.22 -4.23
CA ASN A 25 -21.09 2.94 -4.59
C ASN A 25 -20.12 1.79 -4.30
N LEU A 26 -20.52 0.55 -4.58
CA LEU A 26 -19.70 -0.66 -4.34
C LEU A 26 -18.44 -0.76 -5.22
N SER A 27 -18.26 0.12 -6.20
CA SER A 27 -17.06 0.22 -7.04
C SER A 27 -16.05 1.25 -6.52
N GLY A 28 -16.38 2.00 -5.45
CA GLY A 28 -15.50 3.02 -4.87
C GLY A 28 -14.87 2.59 -3.56
N SER A 29 -13.55 2.50 -3.49
CA SER A 29 -12.79 2.10 -2.30
C SER A 29 -13.09 0.65 -1.85
N GLY A 30 -13.78 0.44 -0.73
CA GLY A 30 -14.08 -0.90 -0.19
C GLY A 30 -13.00 -1.43 0.75
N ARG A 31 -12.15 -0.57 1.28
CA ARG A 31 -11.10 -0.92 2.24
C ARG A 31 -11.66 -1.47 3.53
N TYR A 32 -10.87 -2.34 4.16
CA TYR A 32 -11.17 -2.90 5.47
C TYR A 32 -10.68 -1.99 6.57
N TYR A 33 -11.58 -1.64 7.49
CA TYR A 33 -11.27 -0.84 8.69
C TYR A 33 -11.62 -1.63 9.93
N SER A 34 -10.71 -1.65 10.89
CA SER A 34 -10.96 -2.31 12.17
C SER A 34 -11.96 -1.54 13.02
N ASN A 35 -12.63 -2.25 13.92
CA ASN A 35 -13.56 -1.68 14.92
C ASN A 35 -12.82 -0.90 16.02
N ASN A 36 -11.52 -1.08 16.14
CA ASN A 36 -10.66 -0.42 17.12
C ASN A 36 -9.49 0.31 16.45
N SER A 37 -8.67 0.97 17.24
CA SER A 37 -7.55 1.80 16.76
C SER A 37 -6.30 1.01 16.37
N PHE A 38 -6.34 -0.35 16.34
CA PHE A 38 -5.11 -1.11 16.12
C PHE A 38 -4.48 -0.85 14.74
N GLN A 39 -5.28 -0.59 13.70
CA GLN A 39 -4.78 -0.19 12.38
C GLN A 39 -4.11 1.20 12.35
N THR A 40 -4.33 2.03 13.36
CA THR A 40 -3.69 3.35 13.50
C THR A 40 -2.40 3.29 14.32
N LEU A 41 -2.08 2.13 14.89
CA LEU A 41 -0.83 1.94 15.62
C LEU A 41 0.37 2.11 14.68
N LYS A 42 1.39 2.80 15.17
CA LYS A 42 2.67 2.90 14.46
C LYS A 42 3.28 1.52 14.28
N LYS A 43 4.06 1.33 13.21
CA LYS A 43 4.66 0.04 12.86
C LYS A 43 5.49 -0.56 14.00
N GLU A 44 6.21 0.29 14.74
CA GLU A 44 7.00 -0.13 15.92
C GLU A 44 6.19 -0.75 17.06
N HIS A 45 4.91 -0.36 17.22
CA HIS A 45 4.02 -0.93 18.25
C HIS A 45 3.26 -2.17 17.75
N ARG A 46 3.20 -2.38 16.44
CA ARG A 46 2.52 -3.54 15.88
C ARG A 46 3.34 -4.83 15.98
N VAL A 47 4.64 -4.73 16.23
CA VAL A 47 5.51 -5.89 16.42
C VAL A 47 5.14 -6.71 17.67
N ASP A 48 4.48 -6.08 18.65
CA ASP A 48 4.05 -6.70 19.90
C ASP A 48 2.72 -7.49 19.78
N ILE A 49 2.11 -7.50 18.59
CA ILE A 49 0.89 -8.27 18.34
C ILE A 49 1.24 -9.75 18.23
N GLN A 50 0.49 -10.56 18.96
CA GLN A 50 0.58 -12.01 18.94
C GLN A 50 -0.74 -12.65 18.52
N ILE A 51 -0.65 -13.77 17.83
CA ILE A 51 -1.75 -14.66 17.49
C ILE A 51 -1.50 -15.97 18.26
N ASP A 52 -2.44 -16.36 19.13
CA ASP A 52 -2.34 -17.56 19.99
C ASP A 52 -1.04 -17.64 20.81
N GLY A 53 -0.49 -16.48 21.20
CA GLY A 53 0.76 -16.35 21.94
C GLY A 53 2.04 -16.44 21.10
N VAL A 54 1.90 -16.55 19.76
CA VAL A 54 3.03 -16.59 18.80
C VAL A 54 3.28 -15.21 18.23
N THR A 55 4.55 -14.85 18.04
CA THR A 55 4.98 -13.62 17.37
C THR A 55 4.49 -13.56 15.94
N THR A 56 4.31 -12.34 15.43
CA THR A 56 3.75 -12.12 14.11
C THR A 56 4.70 -11.38 13.18
N ALA A 57 4.62 -11.68 11.89
CA ALA A 57 5.29 -10.97 10.80
C ALA A 57 4.28 -10.16 9.97
N GLU A 58 4.70 -8.99 9.50
CA GLU A 58 3.90 -8.13 8.60
C GLU A 58 4.57 -8.05 7.24
N LEU A 59 3.85 -8.45 6.19
CA LEU A 59 4.25 -8.33 4.80
C LEU A 59 3.43 -7.25 4.10
N ASP A 60 4.08 -6.45 3.24
CA ASP A 60 3.51 -5.29 2.57
C ASP A 60 3.75 -5.38 1.06
N TYR A 61 2.75 -4.99 0.26
CA TYR A 61 2.95 -4.80 -1.17
C TYR A 61 3.82 -3.57 -1.44
N SER A 62 4.95 -3.78 -2.06
CA SER A 62 5.80 -2.66 -2.47
C SER A 62 5.18 -1.90 -3.64
N ALA A 63 4.87 -0.61 -3.43
CA ALA A 63 4.40 0.29 -4.48
C ALA A 63 3.12 -0.22 -5.20
N ILE A 64 2.13 -0.67 -4.44
CA ILE A 64 0.93 -1.31 -5.00
C ILE A 64 0.20 -0.44 -6.03
N HIS A 65 -0.01 0.85 -5.77
CA HIS A 65 -0.75 1.74 -6.68
C HIS A 65 -0.07 1.90 -8.05
N PRO A 66 1.23 2.26 -8.16
CA PRO A 66 1.92 2.24 -9.44
C PRO A 66 1.85 0.87 -10.13
N ARG A 67 2.04 -0.22 -9.40
CA ARG A 67 1.99 -1.57 -9.97
C ARG A 67 0.63 -1.90 -10.56
N ILE A 68 -0.46 -1.57 -9.87
CA ILE A 68 -1.83 -1.69 -10.40
C ILE A 68 -1.96 -0.95 -11.73
N LEU A 69 -1.46 0.29 -11.82
CA LEU A 69 -1.53 1.07 -13.06
C LEU A 69 -0.76 0.39 -14.21
N TYR A 70 0.44 -0.13 -13.97
CA TYR A 70 1.19 -0.89 -14.98
C TYR A 70 0.43 -2.15 -15.41
N THR A 71 -0.20 -2.86 -14.47
CA THR A 71 -1.02 -4.05 -14.77
C THR A 71 -2.23 -3.68 -15.63
N LEU A 72 -2.91 -2.57 -15.33
CA LEU A 72 -4.04 -2.06 -16.13
C LEU A 72 -3.62 -1.67 -17.57
N GLU A 73 -2.35 -1.28 -17.76
CA GLU A 73 -1.77 -1.04 -19.08
C GLU A 73 -1.27 -2.33 -19.77
N GLY A 74 -1.47 -3.49 -19.17
CA GLY A 74 -0.99 -4.77 -19.70
C GLY A 74 0.54 -4.91 -19.69
N ILE A 75 1.23 -4.14 -18.84
CA ILE A 75 2.68 -4.12 -18.77
C ILE A 75 3.15 -4.99 -17.61
N VAL A 76 3.90 -6.04 -17.93
CA VAL A 76 4.57 -6.87 -16.94
C VAL A 76 5.84 -6.17 -16.47
N LEU A 77 5.90 -5.90 -15.18
CA LEU A 77 7.08 -5.27 -14.56
C LEU A 77 8.13 -6.31 -14.16
N ASP A 78 9.40 -5.96 -14.36
CA ASP A 78 10.48 -6.71 -13.72
C ASP A 78 10.32 -6.68 -12.19
N LYS A 79 10.66 -7.78 -11.52
CA LYS A 79 10.55 -7.91 -10.06
C LYS A 79 11.40 -6.88 -9.30
N ASN A 80 12.49 -6.42 -9.91
CA ASN A 80 13.42 -5.45 -9.33
C ASN A 80 13.06 -4.00 -9.70
N TRP A 81 12.05 -3.80 -10.57
CA TRP A 81 11.65 -2.45 -10.97
C TRP A 81 11.08 -1.66 -9.78
N LYS A 82 11.57 -0.45 -9.63
CA LYS A 82 11.23 0.45 -8.52
C LYS A 82 10.67 1.76 -9.05
N PRO A 83 9.38 2.03 -8.88
CA PRO A 83 8.72 3.21 -9.44
C PRO A 83 9.22 4.54 -8.87
N TYR A 84 9.87 4.51 -7.72
CA TYR A 84 10.35 5.70 -7.01
C TYR A 84 11.82 6.01 -7.26
N ASP A 85 12.52 5.19 -8.06
CA ASP A 85 13.95 5.28 -8.22
C ASP A 85 14.35 5.61 -9.69
N PRO A 86 14.03 6.83 -10.20
CA PRO A 86 14.54 7.28 -11.49
C PRO A 86 16.07 7.21 -11.52
N ASP A 87 16.62 6.75 -12.63
CA ASP A 87 18.06 6.67 -12.81
C ASP A 87 18.63 8.04 -13.20
N CYS A 88 18.67 8.96 -12.25
CA CYS A 88 19.30 10.27 -12.42
C CYS A 88 19.97 10.75 -11.13
N ALA A 89 21.00 11.57 -11.26
CA ALA A 89 21.78 12.07 -10.13
C ALA A 89 20.94 12.80 -9.07
N LEU A 90 19.94 13.58 -9.50
CA LEU A 90 19.03 14.28 -8.58
C LEU A 90 18.21 13.27 -7.75
N SER A 91 17.63 12.25 -8.40
CA SER A 91 16.85 11.24 -7.69
C SER A 91 17.70 10.49 -6.68
N GLN A 92 18.92 10.15 -7.03
CA GLN A 92 19.84 9.46 -6.13
C GLN A 92 20.28 10.31 -4.93
N SER A 93 20.32 11.64 -5.07
CA SER A 93 20.67 12.57 -3.98
C SER A 93 19.52 12.82 -2.99
N LEU A 94 18.28 12.47 -3.35
CA LEU A 94 17.10 12.72 -2.52
C LEU A 94 16.70 11.46 -1.73
N PRO A 95 16.21 11.59 -0.48
CA PRO A 95 15.71 10.47 0.29
C PRO A 95 14.60 9.70 -0.46
N ARG A 96 14.60 8.36 -0.36
CA ARG A 96 13.57 7.51 -0.97
C ARG A 96 12.14 7.92 -0.58
N GLU A 97 11.94 8.36 0.67
CA GLU A 97 10.63 8.79 1.14
C GLU A 97 10.11 10.03 0.40
N VAL A 98 10.97 10.99 0.08
CA VAL A 98 10.60 12.18 -0.71
C VAL A 98 10.18 11.77 -2.13
N ARG A 99 10.91 10.83 -2.76
CA ARG A 99 10.59 10.30 -4.08
C ARG A 99 9.26 9.54 -4.08
N LYS A 100 9.03 8.70 -3.05
CA LYS A 100 7.76 7.98 -2.85
C LYS A 100 6.58 8.95 -2.68
N VAL A 101 6.73 9.95 -1.81
CA VAL A 101 5.71 10.98 -1.59
C VAL A 101 5.45 11.75 -2.88
N GLY A 102 6.52 12.11 -3.62
CA GLY A 102 6.40 12.79 -4.92
C GLY A 102 5.53 12.03 -5.91
N LEU A 103 5.78 10.73 -6.13
CA LEU A 103 4.96 9.93 -7.03
C LEU A 103 3.50 9.80 -6.54
N LEU A 104 3.28 9.60 -5.24
CA LEU A 104 1.91 9.52 -4.70
C LEU A 104 1.16 10.85 -4.87
N ILE A 105 1.81 11.99 -4.65
CA ILE A 105 1.22 13.31 -4.89
C ILE A 105 0.86 13.47 -6.37
N MET A 106 1.73 13.06 -7.30
CA MET A 106 1.45 13.12 -8.74
C MET A 106 0.21 12.30 -9.13
N LEU A 107 -0.01 11.14 -8.53
CA LEU A 107 -1.18 10.30 -8.81
C LEU A 107 -2.50 10.96 -8.38
N PHE A 108 -2.48 11.80 -7.33
CA PHE A 108 -3.71 12.30 -6.70
C PHE A 108 -3.90 13.82 -6.81
N SER A 109 -2.96 14.54 -7.36
CA SER A 109 -3.09 15.98 -7.65
C SER A 109 -3.96 16.22 -8.88
N LYS A 110 -4.52 17.40 -8.98
CA LYS A 110 -5.32 17.82 -10.16
C LYS A 110 -4.48 18.21 -11.37
N ASP A 111 -3.23 18.64 -11.16
CA ASP A 111 -2.28 19.08 -12.19
C ASP A 111 -0.84 19.04 -11.67
N ARG A 112 0.13 19.15 -12.57
CA ARG A 112 1.57 19.12 -12.28
C ARG A 112 1.99 20.24 -11.33
N HIS A 113 1.48 21.45 -11.51
CA HIS A 113 1.82 22.60 -10.69
C HIS A 113 1.42 22.39 -9.24
N SER A 114 0.18 21.90 -9.02
CA SER A 114 -0.32 21.54 -7.69
C SER A 114 0.52 20.43 -7.04
N ALA A 115 0.97 19.44 -7.82
CA ALA A 115 1.82 18.37 -7.33
C ALA A 115 3.20 18.89 -6.86
N VAL A 116 3.84 19.74 -7.63
CA VAL A 116 5.13 20.34 -7.27
C VAL A 116 5.01 21.20 -6.00
N TRP A 117 3.94 22.01 -5.91
CA TRP A 117 3.68 22.84 -4.74
C TRP A 117 3.47 22.01 -3.47
N GLU A 118 2.65 20.97 -3.57
CA GLU A 118 2.37 20.11 -2.42
C GLU A 118 3.63 19.35 -1.97
N LEU A 119 4.42 18.86 -2.92
CA LEU A 119 5.70 18.21 -2.61
C LEU A 119 6.69 19.17 -1.94
N ALA A 120 6.83 20.40 -2.44
CA ALA A 120 7.71 21.40 -1.84
C ALA A 120 7.28 21.76 -0.42
N LYS A 121 5.97 21.85 -0.17
CA LYS A 121 5.40 22.11 1.15
C LYS A 121 5.68 21.00 2.17
N GLN A 122 5.62 19.72 1.70
CA GLN A 122 5.80 18.55 2.59
C GLN A 122 7.27 18.17 2.80
N SER A 123 8.18 18.55 1.90
CA SER A 123 9.54 17.97 1.83
C SER A 123 10.64 18.95 2.16
N GLU A 124 10.50 20.11 2.62
CA GLU A 124 11.58 21.08 2.93
C GLU A 124 12.52 21.42 1.74
N TYR A 125 12.27 20.87 0.52
CA TYR A 125 13.04 21.16 -0.68
C TYR A 125 12.45 22.33 -1.46
N SER A 126 13.30 23.02 -2.23
CA SER A 126 12.87 24.14 -3.07
C SER A 126 11.87 23.68 -4.13
N TYR A 127 11.00 24.61 -4.56
CA TYR A 127 10.07 24.36 -5.67
C TYR A 127 10.79 23.84 -6.92
N GLU A 128 11.95 24.41 -7.25
CA GLU A 128 12.73 24.00 -8.41
C GLU A 128 13.25 22.56 -8.27
N THR A 129 13.75 22.17 -7.11
CA THR A 129 14.18 20.79 -6.83
C THR A 129 13.01 19.82 -6.96
N CYS A 130 11.86 20.19 -6.41
CA CYS A 130 10.64 19.36 -6.51
C CYS A 130 10.12 19.27 -7.94
N ALA A 131 10.20 20.37 -8.73
CA ALA A 131 9.79 20.36 -10.14
C ALA A 131 10.64 19.40 -10.99
N ARG A 132 11.97 19.40 -10.75
CA ARG A 132 12.90 18.47 -11.42
C ARG A 132 12.71 17.02 -10.97
N LEU A 133 12.39 16.79 -9.70
CA LEU A 133 12.04 15.44 -9.22
C LEU A 133 10.76 14.94 -9.86
N VAL A 134 9.70 15.75 -9.93
CA VAL A 134 8.45 15.42 -10.59
C VAL A 134 8.69 15.06 -12.07
N GLU A 135 9.50 15.84 -12.77
CA GLU A 135 9.88 15.57 -14.17
C GLU A 135 10.57 14.21 -14.31
N SER A 136 11.58 13.93 -13.48
CA SER A 136 12.29 12.65 -13.54
C SER A 136 11.39 11.45 -13.18
N LEU A 137 10.43 11.62 -12.28
CA LEU A 137 9.42 10.59 -11.96
C LEU A 137 8.43 10.37 -13.11
N GLU A 138 8.04 11.44 -13.83
CA GLU A 138 7.21 11.33 -15.05
C GLU A 138 7.91 10.54 -16.13
N GLU A 139 9.18 10.85 -16.41
CA GLU A 139 10.00 10.16 -17.41
C GLU A 139 10.20 8.69 -17.05
N HIS A 140 10.57 8.41 -15.81
CA HIS A 140 10.77 7.05 -15.31
C HIS A 140 9.50 6.19 -15.38
N ASN A 141 8.33 6.80 -15.21
CA ASN A 141 7.02 6.17 -15.24
C ASN A 141 6.20 6.53 -16.50
N GLU A 142 6.85 6.84 -17.61
CA GLU A 142 6.22 7.32 -18.84
C GLU A 142 5.04 6.46 -19.29
N LYS A 143 5.17 5.13 -19.15
CA LYS A 143 4.15 4.16 -19.56
C LYS A 143 2.82 4.30 -18.83
N ILE A 144 2.81 4.88 -17.64
CA ILE A 144 1.60 5.16 -16.86
C ILE A 144 1.33 6.66 -16.69
N LYS A 145 2.08 7.51 -17.38
CA LYS A 145 1.99 8.98 -17.27
C LYS A 145 0.58 9.53 -17.51
N LYS A 146 -0.22 8.89 -18.37
CA LYS A 146 -1.62 9.27 -18.63
C LYS A 146 -2.53 9.20 -17.41
N HIS A 147 -2.14 8.47 -16.38
CA HIS A 147 -2.87 8.35 -15.11
C HIS A 147 -2.46 9.42 -14.07
N PHE A 148 -1.40 10.19 -14.33
CA PHE A 148 -1.00 11.25 -13.42
C PHE A 148 -1.99 12.40 -13.44
N TYR A 149 -2.06 13.14 -12.34
CA TYR A 149 -2.89 14.33 -12.18
C TYR A 149 -4.40 14.09 -12.31
N GLN A 150 -4.85 12.90 -11.96
CA GLN A 150 -6.27 12.55 -11.94
C GLN A 150 -6.80 12.54 -10.50
N LYS A 151 -7.44 13.62 -10.10
CA LYS A 151 -7.91 13.86 -8.72
C LYS A 151 -8.71 12.70 -8.12
N ASP A 152 -9.52 12.00 -8.92
CA ASP A 152 -10.39 10.90 -8.46
C ASP A 152 -9.77 9.51 -8.64
N LEU A 153 -8.55 9.41 -9.14
CA LEU A 153 -7.84 8.14 -9.36
C LEU A 153 -7.71 7.31 -8.07
N TRP A 154 -7.60 7.98 -6.91
CA TRP A 154 -7.50 7.32 -5.62
C TRP A 154 -8.67 6.38 -5.33
N LYS A 155 -9.90 6.70 -5.78
CA LYS A 155 -11.09 5.85 -5.60
C LYS A 155 -10.92 4.52 -6.32
N ALA A 156 -10.49 4.56 -7.57
CA ALA A 156 -10.24 3.37 -8.38
C ALA A 156 -9.07 2.55 -7.82
N LEU A 157 -7.96 3.18 -7.47
CA LEU A 157 -6.80 2.48 -6.91
C LEU A 157 -7.12 1.82 -5.56
N GLN A 158 -7.85 2.51 -4.68
CA GLN A 158 -8.32 1.92 -3.44
C GLN A 158 -9.34 0.79 -3.65
N HIS A 159 -10.10 0.83 -4.73
CA HIS A 159 -10.99 -0.27 -5.09
C HIS A 159 -10.18 -1.50 -5.50
N TYR A 160 -9.18 -1.35 -6.37
CA TYR A 160 -8.31 -2.46 -6.77
C TYR A 160 -7.52 -3.04 -5.60
N ASP A 161 -6.91 -2.19 -4.75
CA ASP A 161 -6.17 -2.69 -3.60
C ASP A 161 -7.08 -3.44 -2.62
N SER A 162 -8.33 -2.99 -2.45
CA SER A 162 -9.30 -3.66 -1.59
C SER A 162 -9.81 -5.00 -2.17
N ARG A 163 -9.85 -5.15 -3.50
CA ARG A 163 -10.13 -6.42 -4.15
C ARG A 163 -8.98 -7.41 -3.93
N ILE A 164 -7.74 -6.97 -4.16
CA ILE A 164 -6.55 -7.78 -3.87
C ILE A 164 -6.56 -8.22 -2.40
N ALA A 165 -6.84 -7.29 -1.48
CA ALA A 165 -6.94 -7.63 -0.06
C ALA A 165 -8.05 -8.66 0.22
N SER A 166 -9.19 -8.58 -0.46
CA SER A 166 -10.28 -9.56 -0.32
C SER A 166 -9.84 -10.96 -0.77
N GLU A 167 -9.12 -11.06 -1.89
CA GLU A 167 -8.59 -12.34 -2.39
C GLU A 167 -7.55 -12.93 -1.41
N VAL A 168 -6.62 -12.11 -0.92
CA VAL A 168 -5.64 -12.54 0.10
C VAL A 168 -6.35 -13.08 1.34
N LEU A 169 -7.38 -12.36 1.84
CA LEU A 169 -8.15 -12.80 3.00
C LEU A 169 -8.89 -14.13 2.72
N ALA A 170 -9.51 -14.27 1.55
CA ALA A 170 -10.21 -15.50 1.17
C ALA A 170 -9.25 -16.70 1.07
N LEU A 171 -8.06 -16.51 0.48
CA LEU A 171 -7.03 -17.53 0.37
C LEU A 171 -6.44 -17.92 1.75
N CYS A 172 -6.20 -16.95 2.64
CA CYS A 172 -5.80 -17.23 4.00
C CYS A 172 -6.87 -18.02 4.76
N MET A 173 -8.15 -17.63 4.61
CA MET A 173 -9.27 -18.35 5.23
C MET A 173 -9.37 -19.79 4.74
N SER A 174 -9.23 -20.03 3.44
CA SER A 174 -9.29 -21.40 2.87
C SER A 174 -8.16 -22.30 3.34
N ARG A 175 -7.05 -21.70 3.77
CA ARG A 175 -5.87 -22.40 4.32
C ARG A 175 -5.82 -22.39 5.85
N ASN A 176 -6.89 -21.92 6.50
CA ASN A 176 -7.01 -21.79 7.95
C ASN A 176 -5.87 -20.95 8.59
N ILE A 177 -5.43 -19.90 7.90
CA ILE A 177 -4.40 -18.97 8.36
C ILE A 177 -5.07 -17.73 8.94
N CYS A 178 -4.81 -17.42 10.21
CA CYS A 178 -5.25 -16.18 10.83
C CYS A 178 -4.47 -15.00 10.27
N VAL A 179 -5.16 -14.02 9.70
CA VAL A 179 -4.56 -12.85 9.06
C VAL A 179 -5.23 -11.56 9.51
N LEU A 180 -4.42 -10.54 9.78
CA LEU A 180 -4.84 -9.18 10.15
C LEU A 180 -4.47 -8.23 9.01
N PRO A 181 -5.45 -7.70 8.25
CA PRO A 181 -5.17 -6.74 7.18
C PRO A 181 -4.93 -5.32 7.70
N TYR A 182 -3.96 -4.63 7.09
CA TYR A 182 -3.64 -3.20 7.25
C TYR A 182 -3.62 -2.51 5.89
N HIS A 183 -4.76 -2.43 5.23
CA HIS A 183 -4.89 -1.94 3.85
C HIS A 183 -4.12 -2.81 2.86
N ASP A 184 -2.91 -2.44 2.51
CA ASP A 184 -2.02 -3.10 1.55
C ASP A 184 -0.94 -3.98 2.22
N SER A 185 -0.97 -4.09 3.56
CA SER A 185 -0.14 -5.04 4.31
C SER A 185 -0.97 -6.06 5.09
N PHE A 186 -0.36 -7.18 5.40
CA PHE A 186 -1.01 -8.30 6.10
C PHE A 186 -0.08 -8.84 7.18
N ARG A 187 -0.66 -9.11 8.35
CA ARG A 187 0.05 -9.68 9.49
C ARG A 187 -0.47 -11.07 9.78
N VAL A 188 0.44 -12.03 9.91
CA VAL A 188 0.18 -13.44 10.25
C VAL A 188 1.13 -13.90 11.34
N GLU A 189 0.94 -15.08 11.90
CA GLU A 189 2.00 -15.74 12.64
C GLU A 189 3.30 -15.81 11.85
N GLU A 190 4.44 -15.62 12.49
CA GLU A 190 5.75 -15.57 11.82
C GLU A 190 6.04 -16.85 11.00
N SER A 191 5.61 -18.01 11.51
CA SER A 191 5.71 -19.31 10.82
C SER A 191 4.94 -19.37 9.49
N CYS A 192 3.94 -18.51 9.31
CA CYS A 192 3.11 -18.45 8.11
C CYS A 192 3.59 -17.38 7.09
N ALA A 193 4.68 -16.65 7.36
CA ALA A 193 5.11 -15.53 6.54
C ALA A 193 5.44 -15.93 5.08
N GLU A 194 6.13 -17.05 4.87
CA GLU A 194 6.45 -17.53 3.51
C GLU A 194 5.19 -17.97 2.75
N ILE A 195 4.24 -18.59 3.45
CA ILE A 195 2.97 -19.00 2.86
C ILE A 195 2.16 -17.75 2.47
N LEU A 196 2.13 -16.73 3.35
CA LEU A 196 1.50 -15.45 3.06
C LEU A 196 2.10 -14.78 1.84
N LEU A 197 3.41 -14.81 1.65
CA LEU A 197 4.06 -14.23 0.46
C LEU A 197 3.53 -14.87 -0.83
N GLY A 198 3.37 -16.20 -0.85
CA GLY A 198 2.74 -16.93 -1.97
C GLY A 198 1.28 -16.51 -2.18
N ILE A 199 0.50 -16.42 -1.10
CA ILE A 199 -0.90 -15.99 -1.14
C ILE A 199 -1.04 -14.56 -1.66
N MET A 200 -0.17 -13.65 -1.22
CA MET A 200 -0.16 -12.26 -1.71
C MET A 200 0.12 -12.19 -3.21
N TYR A 201 1.02 -13.02 -3.73
CA TYR A 201 1.25 -13.12 -5.17
C TYR A 201 0.01 -13.65 -5.89
N GLU A 202 -0.59 -14.74 -5.43
CA GLU A 202 -1.84 -15.30 -6.00
C GLU A 202 -2.96 -14.25 -6.01
N GLY A 203 -3.19 -13.56 -4.89
CA GLY A 203 -4.23 -12.54 -4.78
C GLY A 203 -3.99 -11.27 -5.63
N TYR A 204 -2.74 -11.02 -6.04
CA TYR A 204 -2.43 -9.92 -6.95
C TYR A 204 -2.69 -10.27 -8.42
N VAL A 205 -2.51 -11.53 -8.82
CA VAL A 205 -2.66 -11.96 -10.22
C VAL A 205 -4.07 -12.47 -10.56
N SER A 206 -4.94 -12.66 -9.54
CA SER A 206 -6.36 -13.04 -9.69
C SER A 206 -7.21 -11.85 -10.14
#